data_3f0585c1bf375fd8302990f8ac7bdf92
#
_entry.id   3f0585c1bf375fd8302990f8ac7bdf92
#
_cell.length_a   1.000
_cell.length_b   1.000
_cell.length_c   1.000
_cell.angle_alpha   90.00
_cell.angle_beta   90.00
_cell.angle_gamma   90.00
#
_symmetry.space_group_name_H-M   'P 1'
#
loop_
_entity.id
_entity.type
_entity.pdbx_description
1 polymer ?
#
loop_
_entity_poly.entity_id
_entity_poly.type
_entity_poly.pdbx_seq_one_letter_code
_entity_poly.pdbx_strand_id
1 'polypeptide(L)'
;MHERDVELFNDSIERCSCRSDFLNRFYTLFLASSDTVAKKFEHTDLRKQARMLKTSLYIMMSASGESERIVHLERLAKLHSRTELDIKPELYDLWLDRLVQAVKEFDPMFDAETDAAWRRVLQPGIEFMKSKY
;
A
#
# COMPACT_ATOMS: atom_id res chain seq x y z
N MET A 1 3.11 -17.63 -1.78
CA MET A 1 2.08 -16.75 -2.37
C MET A 1 1.49 -17.44 -3.59
N HIS A 2 0.20 -17.54 -3.64
CA HIS A 2 -0.47 -18.22 -4.76
C HIS A 2 -0.44 -17.35 -6.01
N GLU A 3 -0.14 -17.98 -7.15
CA GLU A 3 -0.12 -17.32 -8.45
C GLU A 3 -1.45 -16.63 -8.77
N ARG A 4 -2.58 -17.25 -8.38
CA ARG A 4 -3.90 -16.69 -8.58
C ARG A 4 -4.07 -15.35 -7.85
N ASP A 5 -3.55 -15.23 -6.61
CA ASP A 5 -3.61 -13.99 -5.86
C ASP A 5 -2.82 -12.88 -6.54
N VAL A 6 -1.63 -13.21 -7.08
CA VAL A 6 -0.80 -12.25 -7.81
C VAL A 6 -1.51 -11.75 -9.06
N GLU A 7 -2.15 -12.65 -9.82
CA GLU A 7 -2.92 -12.28 -11.01
C GLU A 7 -4.09 -11.35 -10.67
N LEU A 8 -4.85 -11.70 -9.64
CA LEU A 8 -5.98 -10.87 -9.19
C LEU A 8 -5.53 -9.49 -8.74
N PHE A 9 -4.43 -9.43 -7.97
CA PHE A 9 -3.84 -8.18 -7.52
C PHE A 9 -3.39 -7.33 -8.71
N ASN A 10 -2.64 -7.92 -9.65
CA ASN A 10 -2.12 -7.19 -10.81
C ASN A 10 -3.25 -6.62 -11.67
N ASP A 11 -4.27 -7.43 -11.95
CA ASP A 11 -5.41 -6.99 -12.74
C ASP A 11 -6.19 -5.87 -12.05
N SER A 12 -6.39 -6.00 -10.75
CA SER A 12 -7.09 -4.99 -9.96
C SER A 12 -6.33 -3.67 -9.91
N ILE A 13 -5.01 -3.71 -9.67
CA ILE A 13 -4.21 -2.49 -9.59
C ILE A 13 -4.18 -1.78 -10.93
N GLU A 14 -4.16 -2.50 -12.05
CA GLU A 14 -4.25 -1.89 -13.38
C GLU A 14 -5.57 -1.16 -13.56
N ARG A 15 -6.68 -1.77 -13.17
CA ARG A 15 -8.00 -1.14 -13.25
C ARG A 15 -8.08 0.13 -12.39
N CYS A 16 -7.53 0.09 -11.18
CA CYS A 16 -7.51 1.25 -10.27
C CYS A 16 -6.57 2.34 -10.78
N SER A 17 -5.41 1.98 -11.29
CA SER A 17 -4.38 2.93 -11.75
C SER A 17 -4.80 3.76 -12.96
N CYS A 18 -5.80 3.28 -13.72
CA CYS A 18 -6.37 4.05 -14.82
C CYS A 18 -7.16 5.27 -14.30
N ARG A 19 -7.51 5.29 -13.03
CA ARG A 19 -8.27 6.37 -12.41
C ARG A 19 -7.31 7.29 -11.66
N SER A 20 -7.26 8.55 -12.10
CA SER A 20 -6.31 9.52 -11.54
C SER A 20 -6.59 9.87 -10.07
N ASP A 21 -7.81 9.66 -9.61
CA ASP A 21 -8.25 10.01 -8.25
C ASP A 21 -8.20 8.84 -7.24
N PHE A 22 -7.79 7.65 -7.68
CA PHE A 22 -7.75 6.46 -6.84
C PHE A 22 -6.89 6.66 -5.57
N LEU A 23 -5.63 7.02 -5.73
CA LEU A 23 -4.74 7.19 -4.58
C LEU A 23 -5.06 8.44 -3.76
N ASN A 24 -5.60 9.48 -4.39
CA ASN A 24 -6.09 10.64 -3.65
C ASN A 24 -7.23 10.24 -2.71
N ARG A 25 -8.14 9.41 -3.20
CA ARG A 25 -9.23 8.87 -2.37
C ARG A 25 -8.68 8.02 -1.23
N PHE A 26 -7.70 7.17 -1.51
CA PHE A 26 -7.04 6.39 -0.46
C PHE A 26 -6.52 7.30 0.66
N TYR A 27 -5.78 8.36 0.33
CA TYR A 27 -5.24 9.24 1.35
C TYR A 27 -6.34 9.98 2.11
N THR A 28 -7.43 10.36 1.44
CA THR A 28 -8.58 10.95 2.13
C THR A 28 -9.13 9.99 3.19
N LEU A 29 -9.31 8.72 2.84
CA LEU A 29 -9.79 7.70 3.77
C LEU A 29 -8.79 7.43 4.90
N PHE A 30 -7.52 7.33 4.56
CA PHE A 30 -6.46 7.02 5.53
C PHE A 30 -6.30 8.15 6.56
N LEU A 31 -6.24 9.39 6.10
CA LEU A 31 -6.11 10.56 6.97
C LEU A 31 -7.31 10.73 7.89
N ALA A 32 -8.50 10.38 7.43
CA ALA A 32 -9.72 10.47 8.22
C ALA A 32 -9.85 9.34 9.25
N SER A 33 -9.07 8.27 9.12
CA SER A 33 -9.21 7.07 9.95
C SER A 33 -8.56 7.20 11.31
N SER A 34 -7.64 8.13 11.50
CA SER A 34 -6.86 8.26 12.75
C SER A 34 -6.24 9.64 12.86
N ASP A 35 -6.34 10.25 14.03
CA ASP A 35 -5.67 11.52 14.32
C ASP A 35 -4.15 11.39 14.24
N THR A 36 -3.61 10.24 14.63
CA THR A 36 -2.18 9.96 14.53
C THR A 36 -1.72 10.00 13.08
N VAL A 37 -2.48 9.38 12.17
CA VAL A 37 -2.19 9.39 10.75
C VAL A 37 -2.27 10.83 10.20
N ALA A 38 -3.35 11.54 10.51
CA ALA A 38 -3.53 12.92 10.04
C ALA A 38 -2.35 13.80 10.47
N LYS A 39 -1.90 13.65 11.71
CA LYS A 39 -0.77 14.42 12.23
C LYS A 39 0.54 14.08 11.53
N LYS A 40 0.78 12.81 11.21
CA LYS A 40 1.98 12.39 10.49
C LYS A 40 2.07 13.01 9.11
N PHE A 41 0.94 13.30 8.47
CA PHE A 41 0.90 13.83 7.10
C PHE A 41 0.56 15.32 7.03
N GLU A 42 0.46 16.03 8.15
CA GLU A 42 0.01 17.44 8.14
C GLU A 42 0.87 18.39 7.31
N HIS A 43 2.16 18.05 7.13
CA HIS A 43 3.09 18.86 6.34
C HIS A 43 3.57 18.14 5.07
N THR A 44 2.88 17.08 4.66
CA THR A 44 3.27 16.24 3.54
C THR A 44 2.61 16.72 2.25
N ASP A 45 3.39 16.78 1.16
CA ASP A 45 2.84 16.96 -0.18
C ASP A 45 2.18 15.66 -0.60
N LEU A 46 0.86 15.60 -0.52
CA LEU A 46 0.09 14.39 -0.80
C LEU A 46 0.15 13.96 -2.26
N ARG A 47 0.34 14.89 -3.20
CA ARG A 47 0.51 14.53 -4.62
C ARG A 47 1.80 13.76 -4.82
N LYS A 48 2.88 14.23 -4.22
CA LYS A 48 4.17 13.55 -4.26
C LYS A 48 4.08 12.19 -3.57
N GLN A 49 3.40 12.15 -2.41
CA GLN A 49 3.21 10.93 -1.66
C GLN A 49 2.43 9.88 -2.47
N ALA A 50 1.38 10.30 -3.17
CA ALA A 50 0.60 9.41 -4.03
C ALA A 50 1.43 8.84 -5.17
N ARG A 51 2.29 9.65 -5.79
CA ARG A 51 3.21 9.17 -6.83
C ARG A 51 4.19 8.14 -6.28
N MET A 52 4.71 8.37 -5.09
CA MET A 52 5.64 7.44 -4.44
C MET A 52 4.95 6.12 -4.11
N LEU A 53 3.72 6.17 -3.62
CA LEU A 53 2.94 4.96 -3.35
C LEU A 53 2.65 4.19 -4.63
N LYS A 54 2.27 4.88 -5.70
CA LYS A 54 2.03 4.25 -7.00
C LYS A 54 3.28 3.49 -7.46
N THR A 55 4.44 4.13 -7.37
CA THR A 55 5.72 3.50 -7.72
C THR A 55 5.98 2.25 -6.87
N SER A 56 5.72 2.34 -5.57
CA SER A 56 5.90 1.20 -4.66
C SER A 56 4.99 0.03 -5.04
N LEU A 57 3.73 0.31 -5.35
CA LEU A 57 2.79 -0.74 -5.76
C LEU A 57 3.23 -1.42 -7.07
N TYR A 58 3.75 -0.64 -8.02
CA TYR A 58 4.27 -1.20 -9.27
C TYR A 58 5.52 -2.07 -9.05
N ILE A 59 6.39 -1.68 -8.12
CA ILE A 59 7.55 -2.51 -7.76
C ILE A 59 7.07 -3.83 -7.15
N MET A 60 6.06 -3.80 -6.29
CA MET A 60 5.49 -5.02 -5.71
C MET A 60 4.82 -5.91 -6.75
N MET A 61 4.27 -5.32 -7.80
CA MET A 61 3.64 -6.01 -8.91
C MET A 61 4.65 -6.56 -9.90
N SER A 62 5.82 -5.95 -9.99
CA SER A 62 6.81 -6.23 -11.04
C SER A 62 7.30 -7.67 -10.98
N ALA A 63 7.46 -8.28 -12.17
CA ALA A 63 8.06 -9.60 -12.34
C ALA A 63 9.59 -9.58 -12.33
N SER A 64 10.20 -8.42 -12.11
CA SER A 64 11.65 -8.24 -12.25
C SER A 64 12.48 -8.94 -11.18
N GLY A 65 11.83 -9.52 -10.19
CA GLY A 65 12.48 -10.40 -9.25
C GLY A 65 12.34 -10.03 -7.80
N GLU A 66 12.51 -11.06 -6.98
CA GLU A 66 12.35 -10.95 -5.54
C GLU A 66 13.41 -10.05 -4.92
N SER A 67 14.64 -10.07 -5.48
CA SER A 67 15.75 -9.28 -4.94
C SER A 67 15.47 -7.76 -5.02
N GLU A 68 14.86 -7.28 -6.10
CA GLU A 68 14.50 -5.87 -6.23
C GLU A 68 13.43 -5.48 -5.23
N ARG A 69 12.46 -6.36 -5.00
CA ARG A 69 11.42 -6.13 -4.00
C ARG A 69 12.00 -6.07 -2.60
N ILE A 70 12.93 -6.95 -2.27
CA ILE A 70 13.60 -6.97 -0.97
C ILE A 70 14.38 -5.69 -0.74
N VAL A 71 15.17 -5.24 -1.72
CA VAL A 71 15.94 -4.00 -1.61
C VAL A 71 15.02 -2.81 -1.38
N HIS A 72 13.90 -2.75 -2.11
CA HIS A 72 12.91 -1.68 -1.95
C HIS A 72 12.28 -1.71 -0.54
N LEU A 73 11.89 -2.90 -0.07
CA LEU A 73 11.31 -3.06 1.26
C LEU A 73 12.30 -2.70 2.37
N GLU A 74 13.57 -3.04 2.22
CA GLU A 74 14.60 -2.67 3.20
C GLU A 74 14.74 -1.15 3.30
N ARG A 75 14.73 -0.47 2.16
CA ARG A 75 14.80 0.99 2.10
C ARG A 75 13.59 1.64 2.76
N LEU A 76 12.38 1.14 2.45
CA LEU A 76 11.16 1.63 3.06
C LEU A 76 11.14 1.36 4.57
N ALA A 77 11.56 0.17 4.98
CA ALA A 77 11.57 -0.20 6.39
C ALA A 77 12.47 0.72 7.21
N LYS A 78 13.65 1.03 6.68
CA LYS A 78 14.57 1.96 7.34
C LYS A 78 13.95 3.35 7.47
N LEU A 79 13.35 3.85 6.39
CA LEU A 79 12.70 5.17 6.39
C LEU A 79 11.56 5.25 7.38
N HIS A 80 10.78 4.17 7.52
CA HIS A 80 9.61 4.12 8.39
C HIS A 80 9.94 3.73 9.83
N SER A 81 11.20 3.39 10.14
CA SER A 81 11.61 2.93 11.46
C SER A 81 11.46 4.03 12.52
N ARG A 82 11.54 3.60 13.80
CA ARG A 82 11.42 4.53 14.94
C ARG A 82 12.47 5.64 14.94
N THR A 83 13.61 5.41 14.30
CA THR A 83 14.70 6.41 14.25
C THR A 83 14.53 7.42 13.13
N GLU A 84 13.59 7.20 12.22
CA GLU A 84 13.32 8.09 11.08
C GLU A 84 11.89 8.65 11.19
N LEU A 85 10.96 8.12 10.40
CA LEU A 85 9.58 8.62 10.40
C LEU A 85 8.73 8.12 11.57
N ASP A 86 9.21 7.12 12.30
CA ASP A 86 8.51 6.53 13.44
C ASP A 86 7.08 6.12 13.10
N ILE A 87 6.95 5.27 12.09
CA ILE A 87 5.64 4.71 11.69
C ILE A 87 5.37 3.48 12.54
N LYS A 88 4.46 3.59 13.49
CA LYS A 88 4.15 2.51 14.42
C LYS A 88 3.51 1.32 13.71
N PRO A 89 3.82 0.08 14.15
CA PRO A 89 3.34 -1.14 13.47
C PRO A 89 1.83 -1.19 13.25
N GLU A 90 1.03 -0.72 14.19
CA GLU A 90 -0.43 -0.75 14.07
C GLU A 90 -0.97 0.12 12.93
N LEU A 91 -0.20 1.09 12.45
CA LEU A 91 -0.64 1.95 11.35
C LEU A 91 -0.65 1.21 10.01
N TYR A 92 0.13 0.13 9.87
CA TYR A 92 0.14 -0.65 8.63
C TYR A 92 -1.17 -1.39 8.39
N ASP A 93 -1.78 -1.90 9.44
CA ASP A 93 -3.06 -2.60 9.31
C ASP A 93 -4.16 -1.63 8.87
N LEU A 94 -4.14 -0.43 9.44
CA LEU A 94 -5.06 0.63 9.07
C LEU A 94 -4.85 1.08 7.62
N TRP A 95 -3.58 1.21 7.21
CA TRP A 95 -3.20 1.55 5.85
C TRP A 95 -3.77 0.53 4.85
N LEU A 96 -3.59 -0.75 5.14
CA LEU A 96 -4.09 -1.82 4.26
C LEU A 96 -5.61 -1.81 4.16
N ASP A 97 -6.31 -1.66 5.29
CA ASP A 97 -7.77 -1.61 5.30
C ASP A 97 -8.30 -0.44 4.45
N ARG A 98 -7.68 0.73 4.56
CA ARG A 98 -8.15 1.90 3.81
C ARG A 98 -7.79 1.79 2.34
N LEU A 99 -6.64 1.19 2.02
CA LEU A 99 -6.26 0.94 0.63
C LEU A 99 -7.25 -0.01 -0.04
N VAL A 100 -7.60 -1.11 0.61
CA VAL A 100 -8.59 -2.06 0.07
C VAL A 100 -9.97 -1.40 -0.06
N GLN A 101 -10.34 -0.52 0.87
CA GLN A 101 -11.57 0.25 0.76
C GLN A 101 -11.60 1.12 -0.50
N ALA A 102 -10.49 1.79 -0.81
CA ALA A 102 -10.37 2.58 -2.03
C ALA A 102 -10.46 1.69 -3.27
N VAL A 103 -9.82 0.52 -3.25
CA VAL A 103 -9.90 -0.46 -4.34
C VAL A 103 -11.37 -0.84 -4.59
N LYS A 104 -12.11 -1.11 -3.54
CA LYS A 104 -13.53 -1.45 -3.64
C LYS A 104 -14.33 -0.36 -4.34
N GLU A 105 -14.00 0.89 -4.09
CA GLU A 105 -14.69 2.02 -4.72
C GLU A 105 -14.32 2.21 -6.20
N PHE A 106 -13.11 1.84 -6.59
CA PHE A 106 -12.57 2.16 -7.93
C PHE A 106 -12.46 0.97 -8.88
N ASP A 107 -12.47 -0.25 -8.35
CA ASP A 107 -12.37 -1.46 -9.19
C ASP A 107 -13.77 -2.00 -9.47
N PRO A 108 -14.27 -1.88 -10.72
CA PRO A 108 -15.62 -2.35 -11.05
C PRO A 108 -15.77 -3.87 -10.96
N MET A 109 -14.66 -4.60 -10.89
CA MET A 109 -14.67 -6.06 -10.79
C MET A 109 -14.31 -6.56 -9.38
N PHE A 110 -14.36 -5.67 -8.40
CA PHE A 110 -14.02 -6.01 -7.02
C PHE A 110 -14.98 -7.07 -6.47
N ASP A 111 -14.41 -8.08 -5.82
CA ASP A 111 -15.14 -9.15 -5.15
C ASP A 111 -14.35 -9.66 -3.95
N ALA A 112 -14.86 -10.68 -3.26
CA ALA A 112 -14.20 -11.25 -2.08
C ALA A 112 -12.82 -11.84 -2.39
N GLU A 113 -12.65 -12.43 -3.57
CA GLU A 113 -11.36 -12.97 -3.99
C GLU A 113 -10.33 -11.87 -4.23
N THR A 114 -10.76 -10.76 -4.85
CA THR A 114 -9.90 -9.61 -5.09
C THR A 114 -9.48 -8.96 -3.77
N ASP A 115 -10.40 -8.81 -2.82
CA ASP A 115 -10.11 -8.32 -1.48
C ASP A 115 -9.02 -9.19 -0.83
N ALA A 116 -9.23 -10.50 -0.80
CA ALA A 116 -8.27 -11.42 -0.21
C ALA A 116 -6.92 -11.39 -0.92
N ALA A 117 -6.90 -11.24 -2.24
CA ALA A 117 -5.67 -11.18 -3.03
C ALA A 117 -4.83 -9.96 -2.66
N TRP A 118 -5.43 -8.77 -2.56
CA TRP A 118 -4.73 -7.57 -2.13
C TRP A 118 -4.05 -7.76 -0.77
N ARG A 119 -4.80 -8.33 0.18
CA ARG A 119 -4.29 -8.54 1.53
C ARG A 119 -3.15 -9.55 1.56
N ARG A 120 -3.28 -10.67 0.85
CA ARG A 120 -2.26 -11.72 0.82
C ARG A 120 -0.98 -11.27 0.11
N VAL A 121 -1.12 -10.51 -0.96
CA VAL A 121 0.04 -10.02 -1.71
C VAL A 121 0.84 -9.00 -0.90
N LEU A 122 0.16 -8.10 -0.19
CA LEU A 122 0.82 -7.03 0.55
C LEU A 122 1.25 -7.42 1.97
N GLN A 123 0.63 -8.45 2.55
CA GLN A 123 0.90 -8.84 3.94
C GLN A 123 2.37 -9.17 4.23
N PRO A 124 3.08 -9.95 3.38
CA PRO A 124 4.50 -10.23 3.64
C PRO A 124 5.36 -8.99 3.74
N GLY A 125 5.12 -8.00 2.89
CA GLY A 125 5.82 -6.71 2.94
C GLY A 125 5.52 -5.95 4.22
N ILE A 126 4.26 -5.95 4.63
CA ILE A 126 3.83 -5.30 5.88
C ILE A 126 4.50 -5.96 7.08
N GLU A 127 4.52 -7.29 7.14
CA GLU A 127 5.19 -8.00 8.25
C GLU A 127 6.68 -7.73 8.28
N PHE A 128 7.32 -7.65 7.13
CA PHE A 128 8.73 -7.26 7.03
C PHE A 128 8.94 -5.87 7.62
N MET A 129 8.10 -4.90 7.23
CA MET A 129 8.19 -3.52 7.72
C MET A 129 8.01 -3.45 9.24
N LYS A 130 7.04 -4.18 9.77
CA LYS A 130 6.80 -4.26 11.22
C LYS A 130 7.99 -4.83 11.97
N SER A 131 8.65 -5.84 11.39
CA SER A 131 9.80 -6.51 12.02
C SER A 131 11.02 -5.60 12.13
N LYS A 132 11.07 -4.54 11.32
CA LYS A 132 12.20 -3.60 11.28
C LYS A 132 11.91 -2.28 12.01
N TYR A 133 10.80 -2.20 12.72
CA TYR A 133 10.48 -1.00 13.48
C TYR A 133 11.54 -0.67 14.52
#